data_7287747e8914024287e871b9f0e4feac
#
_entry.id   7287747e8914024287e871b9f0e4feac
#
_cell.length_a   1.000
_cell.length_b   1.000
_cell.length_c   1.000
_cell.angle_alpha   90.00
_cell.angle_beta   90.00
_cell.angle_gamma   90.00
#
_symmetry.space_group_name_H-M   'P 1'
#
loop_
_entity.id
_entity.type
_entity.pdbx_description
1 polymer ?
#
loop_
_entity_poly.entity_id
_entity_poly.type
_entity_poly.pdbx_seq_one_letter_code
_entity_poly.pdbx_strand_id
1 'polypeptide(L)'
;MKSLSILGIFVADLSFFGKIPLKGETVLGEDFVIGPGGKGSNQAVAAGKSGGNVNFISKIGNDDYGKMAQKIYSETNVGTKNLFITGEKSTGVAAILVNKETGDNAISVVPGAAGALTIDDINKAEEEIKNASFFLTQLECPMDVVIHALKIAKKHN
;
A
#
# COMPACT_ATOMS: atom_id res chain seq x y z
N MET A 1 12.29 22.07 1.94
CA MET A 1 10.98 21.68 1.36
C MET A 1 10.26 20.85 2.40
N LYS A 2 8.93 21.03 2.60
CA LYS A 2 8.18 20.19 3.55
C LYS A 2 8.20 18.75 3.06
N SER A 3 8.42 17.79 4.00
CA SER A 3 8.48 16.36 3.71
C SER A 3 7.27 15.63 4.27
N LEU A 4 6.86 14.57 3.60
CA LEU A 4 5.74 13.72 3.97
C LEU A 4 6.24 12.28 4.15
N SER A 5 6.04 11.72 5.34
CA SER A 5 6.27 10.30 5.59
C SER A 5 4.94 9.57 5.68
N ILE A 6 4.77 8.51 4.91
CA ILE A 6 3.52 7.75 4.82
C ILE A 6 3.78 6.32 5.23
N LEU A 7 3.08 5.85 6.27
CA LEU A 7 3.01 4.43 6.62
C LEU A 7 1.74 3.83 6.02
N GLY A 8 1.86 2.76 5.24
CA GLY A 8 0.69 2.12 4.64
C GLY A 8 1.03 0.83 3.92
N ILE A 9 0.03 0.21 3.31
CA ILE A 9 0.22 -0.99 2.50
C ILE A 9 0.33 -0.65 1.02
N PHE A 10 1.09 -1.48 0.29
CA PHE A 10 0.95 -1.71 -1.14
C PHE A 10 0.24 -3.03 -1.36
N VAL A 11 -0.66 -3.06 -2.32
CA VAL A 11 -1.27 -4.29 -2.86
C VAL A 11 -1.28 -4.21 -4.37
N ALA A 12 -1.19 -5.36 -5.05
CA ALA A 12 -1.53 -5.42 -6.47
C ALA A 12 -3.04 -5.56 -6.59
N ASP A 13 -3.69 -4.63 -7.29
CA ASP A 13 -5.11 -4.67 -7.57
C ASP A 13 -5.36 -5.60 -8.77
N LEU A 14 -6.08 -6.70 -8.53
CA LEU A 14 -6.49 -7.68 -9.53
C LEU A 14 -7.97 -7.43 -9.85
N SER A 15 -8.23 -6.60 -10.86
CA SER A 15 -9.56 -6.15 -11.22
C SER A 15 -10.18 -7.03 -12.28
N PHE A 16 -11.30 -7.66 -11.97
CA PHE A 16 -12.10 -8.51 -12.84
C PHE A 16 -13.40 -7.79 -13.17
N PHE A 17 -13.70 -7.62 -14.44
CA PHE A 17 -14.87 -6.89 -14.91
C PHE A 17 -15.92 -7.87 -15.43
N GLY A 18 -17.20 -7.59 -15.13
CA GLY A 18 -18.34 -8.38 -15.51
C GLY A 18 -19.36 -8.51 -14.38
N LYS A 19 -20.27 -9.48 -14.50
CA LYS A 19 -21.24 -9.78 -13.44
C LYS A 19 -20.53 -10.26 -12.17
N ILE A 20 -20.89 -9.71 -11.01
CA ILE A 20 -20.43 -10.21 -9.73
C ILE A 20 -21.19 -11.51 -9.41
N PRO A 21 -20.50 -12.67 -9.20
CA PRO A 21 -21.17 -13.95 -8.99
C PRO A 21 -21.84 -13.99 -7.60
N LEU A 22 -22.99 -14.67 -7.54
CA LEU A 22 -23.64 -15.05 -6.29
C LEU A 22 -22.92 -16.24 -5.64
N LYS A 23 -23.25 -16.53 -4.39
CA LYS A 23 -22.70 -17.69 -3.67
C LYS A 23 -22.91 -18.99 -4.45
N GLY A 24 -21.82 -19.67 -4.80
CA GLY A 24 -21.84 -20.94 -5.56
C GLY A 24 -22.04 -20.77 -7.08
N GLU A 25 -22.12 -19.55 -7.58
CA GLU A 25 -22.24 -19.25 -9.02
C GLU A 25 -20.85 -19.14 -9.65
N THR A 26 -20.72 -19.59 -10.89
CA THR A 26 -19.58 -19.32 -11.77
C THR A 26 -20.06 -18.45 -12.93
N VAL A 27 -19.38 -17.32 -13.16
CA VAL A 27 -19.67 -16.41 -14.27
C VAL A 27 -18.44 -16.25 -15.16
N LEU A 28 -18.67 -15.99 -16.45
CA LEU A 28 -17.59 -15.58 -17.34
C LEU A 28 -17.36 -14.09 -17.17
N GLY A 29 -16.11 -13.69 -16.87
CA GLY A 29 -15.69 -12.30 -16.86
C GLY A 29 -15.54 -11.74 -18.27
N GLU A 30 -15.54 -10.42 -18.39
CA GLU A 30 -15.40 -9.68 -19.64
C GLU A 30 -13.97 -9.19 -19.87
N ASP A 31 -13.27 -8.83 -18.77
CA ASP A 31 -11.94 -8.22 -18.84
C ASP A 31 -11.19 -8.43 -17.52
N PHE A 32 -9.87 -8.27 -17.56
CA PHE A 32 -9.00 -8.39 -16.40
C PHE A 32 -7.84 -7.39 -16.47
N VAL A 33 -7.62 -6.64 -15.40
CA VAL A 33 -6.52 -5.67 -15.31
C VAL A 33 -5.78 -5.86 -13.99
N ILE A 34 -4.45 -5.79 -14.05
CA ILE A 34 -3.59 -5.74 -12.86
C ILE A 34 -2.97 -4.35 -12.77
N GLY A 35 -3.04 -3.74 -11.58
CA GLY A 35 -2.46 -2.43 -11.33
C GLY A 35 -1.91 -2.26 -9.92
N PRO A 36 -1.13 -1.19 -9.67
CA PRO A 36 -0.70 -0.84 -8.34
C PRO A 36 -1.87 -0.28 -7.53
N GLY A 37 -1.99 -0.70 -6.26
CA GLY A 37 -3.03 -0.27 -5.34
C GLY A 37 -2.55 -0.17 -3.90
N GLY A 38 -3.51 -0.10 -2.97
CA GLY A 38 -3.30 0.19 -1.56
C GLY A 38 -3.47 1.67 -1.23
N LYS A 39 -4.30 2.00 -0.22
CA LYS A 39 -4.63 3.41 0.10
C LYS A 39 -3.39 4.24 0.42
N GLY A 40 -2.46 3.71 1.23
CA GLY A 40 -1.20 4.38 1.55
C GLY A 40 -0.30 4.56 0.35
N SER A 41 -0.17 3.53 -0.49
CA SER A 41 0.56 3.59 -1.74
C SER A 41 -0.02 4.63 -2.70
N ASN A 42 -1.34 4.65 -2.89
CA ASN A 42 -2.01 5.62 -3.74
C ASN A 42 -1.78 7.07 -3.28
N GLN A 43 -1.80 7.31 -1.97
CA GLN A 43 -1.50 8.63 -1.38
C GLN A 43 -0.04 9.02 -1.60
N ALA A 44 0.91 8.07 -1.45
CA ALA A 44 2.33 8.32 -1.69
C ALA A 44 2.59 8.68 -3.17
N VAL A 45 2.03 7.90 -4.08
CA VAL A 45 2.13 8.14 -5.53
C VAL A 45 1.50 9.49 -5.93
N ALA A 46 0.32 9.80 -5.40
CA ALA A 46 -0.35 11.09 -5.68
C ALA A 46 0.50 12.28 -5.19
N ALA A 47 1.04 12.20 -3.98
CA ALA A 47 1.90 13.23 -3.42
C ALA A 47 3.22 13.37 -4.20
N GLY A 48 3.86 12.26 -4.58
CA GLY A 48 5.08 12.27 -5.38
C GLY A 48 4.87 12.87 -6.77
N LYS A 49 3.78 12.47 -7.47
CA LYS A 49 3.38 13.09 -8.76
C LYS A 49 3.08 14.57 -8.65
N SER A 50 2.64 15.04 -7.50
CA SER A 50 2.41 16.48 -7.22
C SER A 50 3.68 17.23 -6.85
N GLY A 51 4.86 16.61 -6.96
CA GLY A 51 6.16 17.24 -6.64
C GLY A 51 6.49 17.25 -5.15
N GLY A 52 5.78 16.49 -4.32
CA GLY A 52 6.06 16.35 -2.90
C GLY A 52 7.36 15.58 -2.62
N ASN A 53 8.04 15.94 -1.52
CA ASN A 53 9.13 15.12 -0.96
C ASN A 53 8.51 14.03 -0.08
N VAL A 54 8.33 12.84 -0.62
CA VAL A 54 7.58 11.74 -0.01
C VAL A 54 8.51 10.59 0.32
N ASN A 55 8.37 10.03 1.53
CA ASN A 55 8.97 8.75 1.92
C ASN A 55 7.85 7.76 2.29
N PHE A 56 7.89 6.57 1.70
CA PHE A 56 6.89 5.53 1.96
C PHE A 56 7.47 4.41 2.83
N ILE A 57 6.78 4.14 3.93
CA ILE A 57 7.12 3.09 4.89
C ILE A 57 6.14 1.93 4.68
N SER A 58 6.64 0.79 4.23
CA SER A 58 5.83 -0.39 3.94
C SER A 58 6.71 -1.65 3.91
N LYS A 59 6.06 -2.81 3.70
CA LYS A 59 6.75 -4.07 3.45
C LYS A 59 6.12 -4.77 2.26
N ILE A 60 6.96 -5.29 1.36
CA ILE A 60 6.58 -6.02 0.15
C ILE A 60 7.29 -7.38 0.09
N GLY A 61 6.76 -8.30 -0.68
CA GLY A 61 7.42 -9.56 -0.99
C GLY A 61 8.52 -9.41 -2.03
N ASN A 62 9.42 -10.38 -2.08
CA ASN A 62 10.40 -10.49 -3.16
C ASN A 62 9.77 -11.25 -4.35
N ASP A 63 8.78 -10.63 -4.98
CA ASP A 63 7.98 -11.20 -6.07
C ASP A 63 7.67 -10.15 -7.15
N ASP A 64 6.93 -10.53 -8.18
CA ASP A 64 6.64 -9.63 -9.30
C ASP A 64 5.74 -8.46 -8.92
N TYR A 65 4.85 -8.62 -7.94
CA TYR A 65 4.06 -7.52 -7.39
C TYR A 65 4.92 -6.56 -6.56
N GLY A 66 5.92 -7.07 -5.84
CA GLY A 66 6.92 -6.24 -5.16
C GLY A 66 7.76 -5.43 -6.14
N LYS A 67 8.14 -6.01 -7.29
CA LYS A 67 8.81 -5.28 -8.39
C LYS A 67 7.90 -4.19 -8.98
N MET A 68 6.59 -4.47 -9.11
CA MET A 68 5.61 -3.46 -9.53
C MET A 68 5.57 -2.27 -8.57
N ALA A 69 5.58 -2.51 -7.25
CA ALA A 69 5.65 -1.45 -6.25
C ALA A 69 6.91 -0.60 -6.41
N GLN A 70 8.08 -1.22 -6.51
CA GLN A 70 9.35 -0.52 -6.69
C GLN A 70 9.36 0.32 -7.96
N LYS A 71 8.82 -0.21 -9.06
CA LYS A 71 8.71 0.50 -10.34
C LYS A 71 7.88 1.77 -10.21
N ILE A 72 6.64 1.67 -9.70
CA ILE A 72 5.76 2.85 -9.60
C ILE A 72 6.35 3.93 -8.67
N TYR A 73 7.03 3.55 -7.59
CA TYR A 73 7.66 4.53 -6.70
C TYR A 73 8.83 5.24 -7.37
N SER A 74 9.67 4.52 -8.13
CA SER A 74 10.78 5.14 -8.89
C SER A 74 10.28 6.11 -9.96
N GLU A 75 9.17 5.78 -10.64
CA GLU A 75 8.56 6.62 -11.69
C GLU A 75 7.84 7.86 -11.12
N THR A 76 7.55 7.87 -9.82
CA THR A 76 6.75 8.94 -9.18
C THR A 76 7.48 9.69 -8.08
N ASN A 77 8.82 9.54 -8.01
CA ASN A 77 9.68 10.20 -7.02
C ASN A 77 9.29 9.92 -5.55
N VAL A 78 8.76 8.75 -5.27
CA VAL A 78 8.48 8.30 -3.90
C VAL A 78 9.74 7.64 -3.33
N GLY A 79 10.23 8.15 -2.21
CA GLY A 79 11.38 7.58 -1.49
C GLY A 79 11.04 6.20 -0.91
N THR A 80 11.93 5.24 -1.16
CA THR A 80 11.75 3.82 -0.79
C THR A 80 12.76 3.30 0.22
N LYS A 81 13.48 4.19 0.91
CA LYS A 81 14.48 3.82 1.93
C LYS A 81 13.90 2.88 3.01
N ASN A 82 12.62 3.06 3.35
CA ASN A 82 11.90 2.25 4.33
C ASN A 82 10.84 1.35 3.70
N LEU A 83 11.02 0.97 2.44
CA LEU A 83 10.27 -0.09 1.78
C LEU A 83 11.00 -1.42 2.03
N PHE A 84 10.57 -2.15 3.06
CA PHE A 84 11.19 -3.41 3.46
C PHE A 84 10.81 -4.53 2.48
N ILE A 85 11.77 -5.39 2.12
CA ILE A 85 11.54 -6.53 1.23
C ILE A 85 11.74 -7.81 2.02
N THR A 86 10.80 -8.76 1.91
CA THR A 86 10.88 -10.06 2.56
C THR A 86 10.70 -11.21 1.59
N GLY A 87 11.40 -12.32 1.84
CA GLY A 87 11.17 -13.58 1.14
C GLY A 87 10.15 -14.51 1.83
N GLU A 88 9.66 -14.13 3.03
CA GLU A 88 8.81 -15.00 3.85
C GLU A 88 7.32 -14.88 3.52
N LYS A 89 6.89 -13.76 2.96
CA LYS A 89 5.50 -13.49 2.57
C LYS A 89 5.46 -12.79 1.22
N SER A 90 4.46 -13.17 0.42
CA SER A 90 4.17 -12.50 -0.83
C SER A 90 3.69 -11.07 -0.61
N THR A 91 3.88 -10.22 -1.60
CA THR A 91 3.25 -8.88 -1.67
C THR A 91 1.72 -9.02 -1.57
N GLY A 92 1.09 -8.05 -0.93
CA GLY A 92 -0.37 -8.02 -0.79
C GLY A 92 -1.09 -7.92 -2.14
N VAL A 93 -2.30 -8.45 -2.18
CA VAL A 93 -3.18 -8.40 -3.36
C VAL A 93 -4.59 -8.00 -2.96
N ALA A 94 -5.32 -7.38 -3.89
CA ALA A 94 -6.76 -7.15 -3.77
C ALA A 94 -7.47 -7.80 -4.95
N ALA A 95 -8.41 -8.71 -4.69
CA ALA A 95 -9.34 -9.18 -5.69
C ALA A 95 -10.52 -8.21 -5.78
N ILE A 96 -10.70 -7.59 -6.94
CA ILE A 96 -11.71 -6.55 -7.16
C ILE A 96 -12.65 -7.03 -8.26
N LEU A 97 -13.90 -7.29 -7.90
CA LEU A 97 -14.95 -7.62 -8.86
C LEU A 97 -15.74 -6.34 -9.16
N VAL A 98 -15.85 -5.98 -10.43
CA VAL A 98 -16.51 -4.75 -10.88
C VAL A 98 -17.62 -5.07 -11.86
N ASN A 99 -18.85 -4.71 -11.52
CA ASN A 99 -19.97 -4.74 -12.45
C ASN A 99 -19.99 -3.44 -13.26
N LYS A 100 -19.69 -3.54 -14.56
CA LYS A 100 -19.62 -2.37 -15.45
C LYS A 100 -21.00 -1.73 -15.71
N GLU A 101 -22.08 -2.51 -15.62
CA GLU A 101 -23.44 -2.02 -15.87
C GLU A 101 -23.97 -1.18 -14.70
N THR A 102 -23.75 -1.66 -13.47
CA THR A 102 -24.27 -0.99 -12.26
C THR A 102 -23.25 -0.07 -11.56
N GLY A 103 -21.95 -0.26 -11.84
CA GLY A 103 -20.87 0.41 -11.13
C GLY A 103 -20.56 -0.18 -9.75
N ASP A 104 -21.27 -1.23 -9.34
CA ASP A 104 -21.01 -1.91 -8.07
C ASP A 104 -19.67 -2.64 -8.08
N ASN A 105 -19.08 -2.78 -6.90
CA ASN A 105 -17.89 -3.60 -6.72
C ASN A 105 -17.94 -4.45 -5.45
N ALA A 106 -17.15 -5.51 -5.45
CA ALA A 106 -16.86 -6.32 -4.27
C ALA A 106 -15.36 -6.56 -4.20
N ILE A 107 -14.76 -6.30 -3.02
CA ILE A 107 -13.30 -6.30 -2.85
C ILE A 107 -12.91 -7.19 -1.68
N SER A 108 -11.92 -8.07 -1.92
CA SER A 108 -11.24 -8.83 -0.89
C SER A 108 -9.76 -8.46 -0.87
N VAL A 109 -9.24 -7.97 0.25
CA VAL A 109 -7.84 -7.54 0.39
C VAL A 109 -7.08 -8.52 1.26
N VAL A 110 -5.93 -8.96 0.76
CA VAL A 110 -4.93 -9.72 1.51
C VAL A 110 -3.69 -8.85 1.65
N PRO A 111 -3.37 -8.34 2.86
CA PRO A 111 -2.27 -7.38 3.05
C PRO A 111 -0.88 -7.97 2.75
N GLY A 112 -0.74 -9.30 2.77
CA GLY A 112 0.51 -10.00 2.47
C GLY A 112 1.66 -9.57 3.38
N ALA A 113 2.81 -9.24 2.79
CA ALA A 113 4.00 -8.80 3.49
C ALA A 113 3.75 -7.52 4.33
N ALA A 114 2.94 -6.58 3.85
CA ALA A 114 2.62 -5.36 4.60
C ALA A 114 1.86 -5.64 5.90
N GLY A 115 1.04 -6.72 5.93
CA GLY A 115 0.40 -7.22 7.14
C GLY A 115 1.36 -7.87 8.14
N ALA A 116 2.63 -8.05 7.78
CA ALA A 116 3.71 -8.55 8.63
C ALA A 116 4.75 -7.46 8.98
N LEU A 117 4.40 -6.17 8.83
CA LEU A 117 5.17 -5.09 9.41
C LEU A 117 5.27 -5.25 10.93
N THR A 118 6.42 -4.90 11.49
CA THR A 118 6.71 -5.02 12.92
C THR A 118 7.09 -3.67 13.53
N ILE A 119 7.06 -3.59 14.85
CA ILE A 119 7.56 -2.42 15.60
C ILE A 119 9.04 -2.17 15.26
N ASP A 120 9.84 -3.22 15.07
CA ASP A 120 11.25 -3.08 14.70
C ASP A 120 11.44 -2.45 13.31
N ASP A 121 10.55 -2.72 12.36
CA ASP A 121 10.55 -2.05 11.06
C ASP A 121 10.27 -0.54 11.23
N ILE A 122 9.35 -0.17 12.12
CA ILE A 122 9.07 1.23 12.43
C ILE A 122 10.23 1.90 13.16
N ASN A 123 10.90 1.21 14.05
CA ASN A 123 12.09 1.73 14.74
C ASN A 123 13.21 2.03 13.72
N LYS A 124 13.38 1.20 12.68
CA LYS A 124 14.33 1.48 11.58
C LYS A 124 13.93 2.70 10.74
N ALA A 125 12.63 3.02 10.68
CA ALA A 125 12.09 4.16 9.95
C ALA A 125 11.90 5.41 10.85
N GLU A 126 12.30 5.36 12.12
CA GLU A 126 12.03 6.42 13.11
C GLU A 126 12.55 7.79 12.66
N GLU A 127 13.74 7.85 12.07
CA GLU A 127 14.33 9.12 11.62
C GLU A 127 13.49 9.80 10.51
N GLU A 128 12.93 9.03 9.58
CA GLU A 128 12.05 9.55 8.53
C GLU A 128 10.71 10.04 9.09
N ILE A 129 10.21 9.41 10.16
CA ILE A 129 8.98 9.86 10.85
C ILE A 129 9.26 11.15 11.63
N LYS A 130 10.36 11.21 12.38
CA LYS A 130 10.76 12.39 13.18
C LYS A 130 10.99 13.64 12.33
N ASN A 131 11.68 13.48 11.20
CA ASN A 131 12.11 14.58 10.35
C ASN A 131 11.04 15.00 9.32
N ALA A 132 9.91 14.27 9.25
CA ALA A 132 8.83 14.63 8.36
C ALA A 132 8.05 15.83 8.86
N SER A 133 7.67 16.75 7.94
CA SER A 133 6.77 17.85 8.26
C SER A 133 5.33 17.37 8.49
N PHE A 134 4.98 16.22 7.92
CA PHE A 134 3.69 15.55 8.07
C PHE A 134 3.91 14.04 8.11
N PHE A 135 3.19 13.36 8.99
CA PHE A 135 3.08 11.91 9.01
C PHE A 135 1.64 11.50 8.69
N LEU A 136 1.49 10.59 7.75
CA LEU A 136 0.18 10.10 7.29
C LEU A 136 0.13 8.58 7.40
N THR A 137 -0.98 8.04 7.87
CA THR A 137 -1.22 6.59 7.90
C THR A 137 -2.68 6.26 7.69
N GLN A 138 -2.95 5.03 7.26
CA GLN A 138 -4.27 4.42 7.14
C GLN A 138 -4.31 3.20 8.07
N LEU A 139 -5.49 2.74 8.43
CA LEU A 139 -5.68 1.66 9.41
C LEU A 139 -5.66 0.27 8.72
N GLU A 140 -4.76 0.07 7.74
CA GLU A 140 -4.62 -1.19 7.00
C GLU A 140 -3.35 -1.99 7.38
N CYS A 141 -2.41 -1.36 8.08
CA CYS A 141 -1.26 -2.04 8.71
C CYS A 141 -1.66 -2.64 10.07
N PRO A 142 -0.84 -3.52 10.68
CA PRO A 142 -1.05 -3.99 12.05
C PRO A 142 -1.25 -2.81 13.01
N MET A 143 -2.26 -2.88 13.86
CA MET A 143 -2.68 -1.73 14.67
C MET A 143 -1.63 -1.29 15.69
N ASP A 144 -0.89 -2.22 16.27
CA ASP A 144 0.23 -1.94 17.19
C ASP A 144 1.35 -1.16 16.50
N VAL A 145 1.66 -1.50 15.24
CA VAL A 145 2.61 -0.81 14.37
C VAL A 145 2.14 0.63 14.06
N VAL A 146 0.86 0.79 13.69
CA VAL A 146 0.26 2.11 13.44
C VAL A 146 0.32 2.98 14.68
N ILE A 147 -0.09 2.45 15.84
CA ILE A 147 -0.07 3.19 17.11
C ILE A 147 1.36 3.58 17.48
N HIS A 148 2.35 2.69 17.30
CA HIS A 148 3.74 2.97 17.58
C HIS A 148 4.28 4.12 16.72
N ALA A 149 4.04 4.08 15.42
CA ALA A 149 4.44 5.13 14.48
C ALA A 149 3.79 6.49 14.81
N LEU A 150 2.49 6.50 15.15
CA LEU A 150 1.78 7.71 15.57
C LEU A 150 2.34 8.30 16.87
N LYS A 151 2.77 7.45 17.83
CA LYS A 151 3.44 7.92 19.06
C LYS A 151 4.77 8.61 18.75
N ILE A 152 5.56 8.05 17.83
CA ILE A 152 6.82 8.67 17.36
C ILE A 152 6.51 10.02 16.71
N ALA A 153 5.60 10.06 15.74
CA ALA A 153 5.22 11.29 15.07
C ALA A 153 4.74 12.37 16.07
N LYS A 154 3.82 12.02 16.99
CA LYS A 154 3.29 12.96 17.99
C LYS A 154 4.36 13.52 18.93
N LYS A 155 5.42 12.76 19.21
CA LYS A 155 6.50 13.18 20.12
C LYS A 155 7.39 14.25 19.49
N HIS A 156 7.48 14.29 18.17
CA HIS A 156 8.46 15.09 17.44
C HIS A 156 7.84 16.17 16.52
N ASN A 157 6.50 16.21 16.41
CA ASN A 157 5.74 17.20 15.62
C ASN A 157 4.70 17.95 16.47
#